data_e786f5cc0310f83242fc46fbb3dda010
#
_entry.id   e786f5cc0310f83242fc46fbb3dda010
#
_cell.length_a   1.000
_cell.length_b   1.000
_cell.length_c   1.000
_cell.angle_alpha   90.00
_cell.angle_beta   90.00
_cell.angle_gamma   90.00
#
_symmetry.space_group_name_H-M   'P 1'
#
loop_
_entity.id
_entity.type
_entity.pdbx_description
1 polymer ?
#
loop_
_entity_poly.entity_id
_entity_poly.type
_entity_poly.pdbx_seq_one_letter_code
_entity_poly.pdbx_strand_id
1 'polypeptide(L)'
;MPVDPSKFITLTKDDPVFLHVKEGMTVIVTNPGNHAWCMADVLEVNNEAHDPKIPILFQVADVDTGVVSWINPERVTHIVPTL
;
A
#
# COMPACT_ATOMS: atom_id res chain seq x y z
N MET A 1 26.76 6.55 -1.03
CA MET A 1 26.02 7.81 -1.14
C MET A 1 24.59 7.63 -0.67
N PRO A 2 24.19 8.45 0.25
CA PRO A 2 22.80 8.37 0.64
C PRO A 2 21.95 8.75 -0.54
N VAL A 3 20.99 7.92 -0.80
CA VAL A 3 20.10 8.17 -1.91
C VAL A 3 19.10 9.21 -1.43
N ASP A 4 18.87 10.19 -2.27
CA ASP A 4 17.87 11.20 -2.00
C ASP A 4 16.50 10.52 -1.90
N PRO A 5 15.83 10.58 -0.75
CA PRO A 5 14.51 9.96 -0.62
C PRO A 5 13.50 10.42 -1.67
N SER A 6 13.65 11.64 -2.14
CA SER A 6 12.73 12.16 -3.15
C SER A 6 12.84 11.43 -4.48
N LYS A 7 13.94 10.73 -4.72
CA LYS A 7 14.12 9.96 -5.95
C LYS A 7 13.45 8.61 -5.90
N PHE A 8 13.23 8.07 -4.71
CA PHE A 8 12.47 6.83 -4.55
C PHE A 8 10.99 7.11 -4.53
N ILE A 9 10.64 8.24 -3.99
CA ILE A 9 9.27 8.65 -3.89
C ILE A 9 9.01 9.59 -5.03
N THR A 10 8.58 9.05 -6.14
CA THR A 10 8.14 9.88 -7.26
C THR A 10 6.81 10.52 -6.98
N LEU A 11 6.27 10.26 -5.79
CA LEU A 11 5.01 10.82 -5.37
C LEU A 11 5.15 12.29 -5.09
N THR A 12 4.23 13.08 -5.57
CA THR A 12 4.14 14.46 -5.14
C THR A 12 3.69 14.48 -3.68
N LYS A 13 3.90 15.59 -3.01
CA LYS A 13 3.49 15.72 -1.62
C LYS A 13 2.00 15.49 -1.41
N ASP A 14 1.22 15.76 -2.45
CA ASP A 14 -0.23 15.74 -2.36
C ASP A 14 -0.84 14.38 -2.67
N ASP A 15 -0.03 13.46 -3.19
CA ASP A 15 -0.54 12.16 -3.57
C ASP A 15 -0.34 11.15 -2.44
N PRO A 16 -1.43 10.60 -1.89
CA PRO A 16 -1.30 9.51 -0.93
C PRO A 16 -0.65 8.29 -1.57
N VAL A 17 0.12 7.56 -0.78
CA VAL A 17 0.81 6.36 -1.24
C VAL A 17 -0.15 5.37 -1.87
N PHE A 18 -1.35 5.23 -1.31
CA PHE A 18 -2.29 4.23 -1.77
C PHE A 18 -2.77 4.43 -3.22
N LEU A 19 -2.62 5.62 -3.79
CA LEU A 19 -3.00 5.85 -5.18
C LEU A 19 -2.08 5.12 -6.16
N HIS A 20 -0.92 4.72 -5.70
CA HIS A 20 0.08 4.05 -6.54
C HIS A 20 0.13 2.55 -6.33
N VAL A 21 -0.70 2.02 -5.44
CA VAL A 21 -0.72 0.60 -5.13
C VAL A 21 -1.47 -0.16 -6.22
N LYS A 22 -0.85 -1.24 -6.70
CA LYS A 22 -1.41 -2.12 -7.71
C LYS A 22 -1.29 -3.56 -7.27
N GLU A 23 -2.08 -4.42 -7.89
CA GLU A 23 -2.00 -5.85 -7.66
C GLU A 23 -0.59 -6.37 -7.92
N GLY A 24 -0.15 -7.26 -7.06
CA GLY A 24 1.18 -7.84 -7.14
C GLY A 24 2.25 -7.06 -6.39
N MET A 25 1.96 -5.88 -5.93
CA MET A 25 2.90 -5.10 -5.12
C MET A 25 2.94 -5.60 -3.69
N THR A 26 4.09 -5.42 -3.05
CA THR A 26 4.24 -5.63 -1.61
C THR A 26 4.21 -4.27 -0.93
N VAL A 27 3.45 -4.17 0.14
CA VAL A 27 3.26 -2.91 0.85
C VAL A 27 3.47 -3.08 2.34
N ILE A 28 3.73 -1.96 3.02
CA ILE A 28 3.74 -1.91 4.48
C ILE A 28 2.37 -1.43 4.92
N VAL A 29 1.74 -2.22 5.76
CA VAL A 29 0.42 -1.91 6.33
C VAL A 29 0.61 -1.59 7.80
N THR A 30 0.10 -0.45 8.22
CA THR A 30 0.23 0.01 9.60
C THR A 30 -1.12 -0.03 10.29
N ASN A 31 -1.15 -0.56 11.49
CA ASN A 31 -2.34 -0.56 12.31
C ASN A 31 -2.48 0.80 12.98
N PRO A 32 -3.58 1.52 12.74
CA PRO A 32 -3.73 2.86 13.31
C PRO A 32 -3.89 2.87 14.83
N GLY A 33 -4.31 1.75 15.43
CA GLY A 33 -4.53 1.69 16.86
C GLY A 33 -3.26 1.57 17.69
N ASN A 34 -2.35 0.68 17.28
CA ASN A 34 -1.16 0.38 18.06
C ASN A 34 0.15 0.66 17.31
N HIS A 35 0.07 1.22 16.12
CA HIS A 35 1.21 1.51 15.25
C HIS A 35 2.03 0.28 14.83
N ALA A 36 1.54 -0.92 15.08
CA ALA A 36 2.17 -2.13 14.58
C ALA A 36 2.08 -2.15 13.06
N TRP A 37 3.10 -2.71 12.42
CA TRP A 37 3.13 -2.77 10.97
C TRP A 37 3.49 -4.18 10.51
N CYS A 38 3.09 -4.49 9.30
CA CYS A 38 3.46 -5.75 8.65
C CYS A 38 3.64 -5.52 7.16
N MET A 39 4.34 -6.46 6.52
CA MET A 39 4.39 -6.50 5.06
C MET A 39 3.27 -7.36 4.54
N ALA A 40 2.67 -6.94 3.46
CA ALA A 40 1.60 -7.70 2.84
C ALA A 40 1.67 -7.59 1.32
N ASP A 41 1.30 -8.66 0.64
CA ASP A 41 1.17 -8.64 -0.82
C ASP A 41 -0.23 -8.22 -1.19
N VAL A 42 -0.32 -7.32 -2.15
CA VAL A 42 -1.61 -6.85 -2.65
C VAL A 42 -2.17 -7.86 -3.64
N LEU A 43 -3.30 -8.44 -3.31
CA LEU A 43 -3.95 -9.44 -4.14
C LEU A 43 -4.97 -8.82 -5.08
N GLU A 44 -5.68 -7.81 -4.61
CA GLU A 44 -6.71 -7.16 -5.38
C GLU A 44 -6.87 -5.71 -4.95
N VAL A 45 -7.14 -4.85 -5.90
CA VAL A 45 -7.48 -3.44 -5.66
C VAL A 45 -8.93 -3.23 -6.06
N ASN A 46 -9.76 -2.85 -5.11
CA ASN A 46 -11.16 -2.53 -5.36
C ASN A 46 -11.28 -1.01 -5.48
N ASN A 47 -11.68 -0.56 -6.65
CA ASN A 47 -11.76 0.87 -6.97
C ASN A 47 -13.19 1.36 -6.92
N GLU A 48 -13.32 2.68 -6.71
CA GLU A 48 -14.63 3.29 -6.75
C GLU A 48 -15.25 3.21 -8.15
N ALA A 49 -16.57 3.00 -8.20
CA ALA A 49 -17.28 2.84 -9.47
C ALA A 49 -17.27 4.12 -10.31
N HIS A 50 -17.34 5.29 -9.67
CA HIS A 50 -17.39 6.57 -10.37
C HIS A 50 -16.02 7.12 -10.71
N ASP A 51 -15.01 6.73 -9.96
CA ASP A 51 -13.63 7.14 -10.23
C ASP A 51 -12.72 5.93 -10.02
N PRO A 52 -12.39 5.20 -11.10
CA PRO A 52 -11.53 4.01 -10.99
C PRO A 52 -10.12 4.30 -10.49
N LYS A 53 -9.73 5.56 -10.40
CA LYS A 53 -8.42 5.94 -9.88
C LYS A 53 -8.39 5.95 -8.36
N ILE A 54 -9.56 5.91 -7.72
CA ILE A 54 -9.65 5.98 -6.26
C ILE A 54 -9.91 4.58 -5.72
N PRO A 55 -8.95 3.99 -4.99
CA PRO A 55 -9.17 2.70 -4.36
C PRO A 55 -10.08 2.84 -3.15
N ILE A 56 -10.96 1.86 -2.98
CA ILE A 56 -11.86 1.77 -1.83
C ILE A 56 -11.29 0.83 -0.79
N LEU A 57 -10.81 -0.34 -1.23
CA LEU A 57 -10.28 -1.39 -0.37
C LEU A 57 -9.16 -2.11 -1.10
N PHE A 58 -8.21 -2.61 -0.34
CA PHE A 58 -7.20 -3.53 -0.83
C PHE A 58 -7.38 -4.90 -0.17
N GLN A 59 -7.35 -5.95 -0.97
CA GLN A 59 -7.20 -7.29 -0.44
C GLN A 59 -5.72 -7.60 -0.38
N VAL A 60 -5.25 -7.93 0.81
CA VAL A 60 -3.84 -8.18 1.04
C VAL A 60 -3.63 -9.49 1.77
N ALA A 61 -2.47 -10.10 1.56
CA ALA A 61 -2.04 -11.29 2.27
C ALA A 61 -0.78 -10.96 3.06
N ASP A 62 -0.83 -11.17 4.37
CA ASP A 62 0.34 -10.98 5.23
C ASP A 62 1.45 -11.94 4.78
N VAL A 63 2.66 -11.42 4.55
CA VAL A 63 3.75 -12.25 4.03
C VAL A 63 4.26 -13.24 5.07
N ASP A 64 4.06 -12.97 6.36
CA ASP A 64 4.52 -13.86 7.42
C ASP A 64 3.51 -14.94 7.77
N THR A 65 2.23 -14.58 7.78
CA THR A 65 1.18 -15.49 8.23
C THR A 65 0.34 -16.08 7.11
N GLY A 66 0.32 -15.40 5.96
CA GLY A 66 -0.55 -15.77 4.85
C GLY A 66 -2.01 -15.37 5.06
N VAL A 67 -2.33 -14.70 6.14
CA VAL A 67 -3.70 -14.28 6.41
C VAL A 67 -4.14 -13.23 5.38
N VAL A 68 -5.28 -13.48 4.77
CA VAL A 68 -5.87 -12.58 3.76
C VAL A 68 -6.91 -11.72 4.43
N SER A 69 -6.87 -10.44 4.15
CA SER A 69 -7.84 -9.51 4.70
C SER A 69 -8.07 -8.33 3.76
N TRP A 70 -9.19 -7.66 3.94
CA TRP A 70 -9.48 -6.41 3.26
C TRP A 70 -9.14 -5.26 4.19
N ILE A 71 -8.42 -4.28 3.67
CA ILE A 71 -7.98 -3.13 4.45
C ILE A 71 -8.33 -1.83 3.76
N ASN A 72 -8.46 -0.77 4.55
CA ASN A 72 -8.61 0.57 4.01
C ASN A 72 -7.30 1.01 3.36
N PRO A 73 -7.37 1.71 2.23
CA PRO A 73 -6.16 2.16 1.54
C PRO A 73 -5.24 3.01 2.42
N GLU A 74 -5.81 3.78 3.32
CA GLU A 74 -5.04 4.66 4.21
C GLU A 74 -4.10 3.91 5.14
N ARG A 75 -4.33 2.62 5.35
CA ARG A 75 -3.44 1.80 6.18
C ARG A 75 -2.13 1.47 5.49
N VAL A 76 -2.07 1.61 4.18
CA VAL A 76 -0.82 1.42 3.44
C VAL A 76 0.03 2.67 3.59
N THR A 77 1.19 2.52 4.21
CA THR A 77 2.08 3.64 4.46
C THR A 77 3.28 3.69 3.52
N HIS A 78 3.66 2.54 2.98
CA HIS A 78 4.81 2.45 2.08
C HIS A 78 4.58 1.36 1.05
N ILE A 79 5.20 1.53 -0.11
CA ILE A 79 5.28 0.49 -1.13
C ILE A 79 6.70 -0.04 -1.11
N VAL A 80 6.84 -1.36 -1.00
CA VAL A 80 8.15 -2.00 -0.99
C VAL A 80 8.58 -2.19 -2.44
N PRO A 81 9.72 -1.62 -2.84
CA PRO A 81 10.17 -1.78 -4.22
C PRO A 81 10.53 -3.24 -4.51
N THR A 82 10.15 -3.69 -5.69
CA THR A 82 10.58 -5.00 -6.19
C THR A 82 11.86 -4.83 -6.99
N LEU A 83 12.75 -5.77 -6.82
CA LEU A 83 14.01 -5.80 -7.54
C LEU A 83 13.90 -6.60 -8.83
#